data_39f47e84cc88822fb05239f85b0a5969
#
_entry.id   39f47e84cc88822fb05239f85b0a5969
#
_cell.length_a   1.000
_cell.length_b   1.000
_cell.length_c   1.000
_cell.angle_alpha   90.00
_cell.angle_beta   90.00
_cell.angle_gamma   90.00
#
_symmetry.space_group_name_H-M   'P 1'
#
loop_
_entity.id
_entity.type
_entity.pdbx_description
1 polymer ?
#
loop_
_entity_poly.entity_id
_entity_poly.type
_entity_poly.pdbx_seq_one_letter_code
_entity_poly.pdbx_strand_id
1 'polypeptide(L)'
;MAVYDFQKDLIKKYGAEAFITGRQLVDTKKEVLPWSPKLDIILGGGVPEGSYVNVAGPKKCGKSLSTLHFAAKCQQRGRKVFYLNIEGRIKNRDLVGINGLDIDELGIMTSFKNANEAKIFSAEEYIDYAEKIIHNIPGAVIILDSVSQLVTHKELSGDIEQENYAPGSKLMSRFLKRVSNVVPANNIIVMSILHVTSDFNRFGPGESVTGGKKIGYAADIELVCKKFAFIRGKGLEDNDKEDKKKTLEPPWGQRVTWQTGSTAIVAPGQQIDSVIRYGTGIDEVTEIMELAIQTGFIAKNGSWYNLEYLTDLGKEATKIQGSEKLYNYLKDQPEEYELLNSEVRKMLIP
;
A
#
# COMPACT_ATOMS: atom_id res chain seq x y z
N MET A 1 2.66 -32.12 -28.05
CA MET A 1 1.59 -32.40 -27.07
C MET A 1 0.32 -32.67 -27.87
N ALA A 2 -0.35 -33.80 -27.65
CA ALA A 2 -1.59 -34.10 -28.34
C ALA A 2 -2.68 -33.11 -27.84
N VAL A 3 -3.18 -32.29 -28.74
CA VAL A 3 -4.29 -31.39 -28.46
C VAL A 3 -5.56 -32.18 -28.60
N TYR A 4 -6.36 -32.31 -27.55
CA TYR A 4 -7.67 -32.99 -27.60
C TYR A 4 -8.61 -32.22 -28.55
N ASP A 5 -9.53 -32.92 -29.22
CA ASP A 5 -10.41 -32.29 -30.21
C ASP A 5 -11.24 -31.16 -29.64
N PHE A 6 -11.73 -31.28 -28.38
CA PHE A 6 -12.46 -30.20 -27.71
C PHE A 6 -11.60 -28.95 -27.47
N GLN A 7 -10.25 -29.08 -27.28
CA GLN A 7 -9.35 -27.95 -27.17
C GLN A 7 -9.26 -27.18 -28.48
N LYS A 8 -9.23 -27.88 -29.62
CA LYS A 8 -9.22 -27.25 -30.96
C LYS A 8 -10.48 -26.40 -31.18
N ASP A 9 -11.65 -26.92 -30.77
CA ASP A 9 -12.91 -26.19 -30.89
C ASP A 9 -12.93 -24.93 -29.99
N LEU A 10 -12.39 -25.01 -28.77
CA LEU A 10 -12.29 -23.87 -27.88
C LEU A 10 -11.27 -22.84 -28.37
N ILE A 11 -10.11 -23.27 -28.85
CA ILE A 11 -9.12 -22.39 -29.48
C ILE A 11 -9.71 -21.70 -30.71
N LYS A 12 -10.45 -22.43 -31.52
CA LYS A 12 -11.13 -21.86 -32.71
C LYS A 12 -12.18 -20.80 -32.33
N LYS A 13 -12.85 -21.00 -31.19
CA LYS A 13 -13.94 -20.10 -30.72
C LYS A 13 -13.43 -18.87 -29.95
N TYR A 14 -12.36 -19.05 -29.14
CA TYR A 14 -11.93 -18.05 -28.16
C TYR A 14 -10.49 -17.53 -28.39
N GLY A 15 -9.76 -18.08 -29.35
CA GLY A 15 -8.36 -17.76 -29.60
C GLY A 15 -7.38 -18.72 -28.94
N ALA A 16 -6.11 -18.67 -29.35
CA ALA A 16 -5.05 -19.55 -28.85
C ALA A 16 -4.74 -19.30 -27.37
N GLU A 17 -4.97 -18.10 -26.90
CA GLU A 17 -4.76 -17.66 -25.51
C GLU A 17 -5.75 -18.27 -24.52
N ALA A 18 -6.87 -18.85 -25.01
CA ALA A 18 -7.85 -19.54 -24.17
C ALA A 18 -7.29 -20.81 -23.51
N PHE A 19 -6.22 -21.37 -24.07
CA PHE A 19 -5.55 -22.56 -23.57
C PHE A 19 -4.04 -22.37 -23.57
N ILE A 20 -3.48 -22.20 -22.38
CA ILE A 20 -2.05 -22.15 -22.14
C ILE A 20 -1.59 -23.39 -21.36
N THR A 21 -0.37 -23.81 -21.55
CA THR A 21 0.25 -24.86 -20.73
C THR A 21 0.69 -24.30 -19.38
N GLY A 22 0.86 -25.16 -18.38
CA GLY A 22 1.45 -24.74 -17.10
C GLY A 22 2.83 -24.10 -17.28
N ARG A 23 3.65 -24.55 -18.26
CA ARG A 23 4.93 -23.93 -18.58
C ARG A 23 4.74 -22.50 -19.09
N GLN A 24 3.84 -22.27 -20.02
CA GLN A 24 3.54 -20.91 -20.51
C GLN A 24 3.06 -20.00 -19.41
N LEU A 25 2.24 -20.50 -18.47
CA LEU A 25 1.80 -19.72 -17.30
C LEU A 25 2.98 -19.34 -16.39
N VAL A 26 3.91 -20.27 -16.12
CA VAL A 26 5.12 -20.02 -15.32
C VAL A 26 6.07 -19.02 -16.03
N ASP A 27 6.16 -19.09 -17.33
CA ASP A 27 7.03 -18.21 -18.13
C ASP A 27 6.42 -16.81 -18.30
N THR A 28 5.13 -16.61 -17.96
CA THR A 28 4.47 -15.31 -17.94
C THR A 28 4.96 -14.52 -16.73
N LYS A 29 5.86 -13.57 -16.96
CA LYS A 29 6.37 -12.71 -15.90
C LYS A 29 5.34 -11.61 -15.59
N LYS A 30 4.93 -11.53 -14.34
CA LYS A 30 4.17 -10.41 -13.79
C LYS A 30 5.13 -9.35 -13.28
N GLU A 31 4.85 -8.08 -13.57
CA GLU A 31 5.60 -6.99 -12.97
C GLU A 31 5.27 -6.89 -11.48
N VAL A 32 6.31 -6.71 -10.66
CA VAL A 32 6.18 -6.48 -9.22
C VAL A 32 6.48 -5.00 -8.96
N LEU A 33 5.49 -4.28 -8.43
CA LEU A 33 5.58 -2.85 -8.17
C LEU A 33 6.09 -2.63 -6.73
N PRO A 34 7.19 -1.88 -6.54
CA PRO A 34 7.74 -1.64 -5.22
C PRO A 34 6.82 -0.72 -4.41
N TRP A 35 6.78 -0.92 -3.10
CA TRP A 35 6.06 -0.04 -2.19
C TRP A 35 7.03 0.82 -1.38
N SER A 36 7.79 0.19 -0.50
CA SER A 36 8.90 0.79 0.23
C SER A 36 9.94 -0.29 0.53
N PRO A 37 11.20 0.09 0.85
CA PRO A 37 12.26 -0.89 1.09
C PRO A 37 11.87 -1.98 2.11
N LYS A 38 11.26 -1.60 3.21
CA LYS A 38 10.87 -2.55 4.26
C LYS A 38 9.61 -3.33 3.92
N LEU A 39 8.58 -2.69 3.36
CA LEU A 39 7.37 -3.39 2.95
C LEU A 39 7.67 -4.42 1.86
N ASP A 40 8.55 -4.09 0.93
CA ASP A 40 8.93 -5.01 -0.16
C ASP A 40 9.59 -6.28 0.38
N ILE A 41 10.33 -6.22 1.49
CA ILE A 41 10.92 -7.41 2.12
C ILE A 41 9.82 -8.38 2.58
N ILE A 42 8.83 -7.90 3.33
CA ILE A 42 7.75 -8.77 3.84
C ILE A 42 6.72 -9.14 2.75
N LEU A 43 6.76 -8.44 1.60
CA LEU A 43 5.92 -8.72 0.43
C LEU A 43 6.64 -9.51 -0.66
N GLY A 44 7.90 -9.94 -0.43
CA GLY A 44 8.66 -10.72 -1.41
C GLY A 44 9.05 -9.93 -2.67
N GLY A 45 9.29 -8.62 -2.52
CA GLY A 45 9.71 -7.71 -3.57
C GLY A 45 8.75 -6.58 -3.90
N GLY A 46 7.51 -6.64 -3.41
CA GLY A 46 6.48 -5.63 -3.63
C GLY A 46 5.12 -6.22 -3.95
N VAL A 47 4.30 -5.47 -4.69
CA VAL A 47 2.94 -5.87 -5.08
C VAL A 47 2.93 -6.34 -6.53
N PRO A 48 2.62 -7.62 -6.81
CA PRO A 48 2.47 -8.09 -8.18
C PRO A 48 1.27 -7.44 -8.89
N GLU A 49 1.42 -7.13 -10.16
CA GLU A 49 0.29 -6.71 -10.97
C GLU A 49 -0.77 -7.83 -11.09
N GLY A 50 -2.01 -7.43 -11.23
CA GLY A 50 -3.14 -8.35 -11.24
C GLY A 50 -3.60 -8.76 -9.84
N SER A 51 -3.22 -8.01 -8.79
CA SER A 51 -3.48 -8.34 -7.39
C SER A 51 -4.56 -7.49 -6.74
N TYR A 52 -5.22 -8.10 -5.78
CA TYR A 52 -6.09 -7.45 -4.81
C TYR A 52 -5.35 -7.26 -3.49
N VAL A 53 -5.27 -6.00 -3.01
CA VAL A 53 -4.53 -5.64 -1.79
C VAL A 53 -5.48 -5.00 -0.77
N ASN A 54 -5.52 -5.54 0.43
CA ASN A 54 -6.20 -4.92 1.57
C ASN A 54 -5.19 -4.24 2.49
N VAL A 55 -5.44 -2.97 2.82
CA VAL A 55 -4.67 -2.21 3.82
C VAL A 55 -5.58 -1.91 4.99
N ALA A 56 -5.44 -2.68 6.06
CA ALA A 56 -6.30 -2.62 7.22
C ALA A 56 -5.62 -1.98 8.44
N GLY A 57 -6.40 -1.39 9.32
CA GLY A 57 -5.87 -0.86 10.58
C GLY A 57 -6.75 0.22 11.21
N PRO A 58 -6.41 0.66 12.43
CA PRO A 58 -7.14 1.69 13.14
C PRO A 58 -7.11 3.04 12.42
N LYS A 59 -7.97 3.97 12.84
CA LYS A 59 -7.98 5.34 12.30
C LYS A 59 -6.65 6.03 12.57
N LYS A 60 -6.17 6.83 11.61
CA LYS A 60 -4.94 7.66 11.72
C LYS A 60 -3.63 6.86 11.82
N CYS A 61 -3.61 5.57 11.53
CA CYS A 61 -2.38 4.77 11.53
C CYS A 61 -1.54 4.92 10.24
N GLY A 62 -1.90 5.82 9.32
CA GLY A 62 -1.09 6.12 8.13
C GLY A 62 -1.45 5.35 6.85
N LYS A 63 -2.58 4.62 6.82
CA LYS A 63 -3.02 3.84 5.63
C LYS A 63 -3.05 4.67 4.35
N SER A 64 -3.78 5.80 4.36
CA SER A 64 -3.91 6.67 3.18
C SER A 64 -2.57 7.25 2.73
N LEU A 65 -1.71 7.69 3.66
CA LEU A 65 -0.37 8.18 3.31
C LEU A 65 0.51 7.08 2.71
N SER A 66 0.44 5.86 3.26
CA SER A 66 1.18 4.70 2.73
C SER A 66 0.68 4.30 1.34
N THR A 67 -0.64 4.28 1.09
CA THR A 67 -1.17 3.97 -0.24
C THR A 67 -0.91 5.06 -1.28
N LEU A 68 -0.89 6.35 -0.88
CA LEU A 68 -0.46 7.44 -1.75
C LEU A 68 1.04 7.36 -2.09
N HIS A 69 1.87 6.93 -1.14
CA HIS A 69 3.27 6.65 -1.41
C HIS A 69 3.43 5.53 -2.45
N PHE A 70 2.66 4.44 -2.33
CA PHE A 70 2.61 3.38 -3.34
C PHE A 70 2.11 3.92 -4.70
N ALA A 71 1.10 4.79 -4.70
CA ALA A 71 0.63 5.46 -5.91
C ALA A 71 1.75 6.19 -6.65
N ALA A 72 2.58 6.95 -5.92
CA ALA A 72 3.75 7.61 -6.49
C ALA A 72 4.75 6.62 -7.12
N LYS A 73 5.03 5.49 -6.46
CA LYS A 73 5.89 4.43 -7.01
C LYS A 73 5.31 3.82 -8.29
N CYS A 74 4.00 3.63 -8.34
CA CYS A 74 3.31 3.13 -9.52
C CYS A 74 3.38 4.13 -10.69
N GLN A 75 3.16 5.43 -10.43
CA GLN A 75 3.29 6.47 -11.45
C GLN A 75 4.71 6.55 -12.02
N GLN A 76 5.75 6.42 -11.18
CA GLN A 76 7.15 6.35 -11.62
C GLN A 76 7.44 5.15 -12.54
N ARG A 77 6.61 4.12 -12.50
CA ARG A 77 6.62 2.95 -13.41
C ARG A 77 5.65 3.10 -14.60
N GLY A 78 5.12 4.31 -14.82
CA GLY A 78 4.21 4.60 -15.93
C GLY A 78 2.78 4.09 -15.75
N ARG A 79 2.39 3.67 -14.52
CA ARG A 79 1.04 3.20 -14.25
C ARG A 79 0.09 4.38 -14.06
N LYS A 80 -1.10 4.30 -14.64
CA LYS A 80 -2.19 5.24 -14.35
C LYS A 80 -2.79 4.89 -12.98
N VAL A 81 -2.93 5.90 -12.12
CA VAL A 81 -3.44 5.71 -10.76
C VAL A 81 -4.74 6.46 -10.57
N PHE A 82 -5.73 5.78 -10.00
CA PHE A 82 -7.05 6.32 -9.68
C PHE A 82 -7.33 6.16 -8.19
N TYR A 83 -7.65 7.29 -7.55
CA TYR A 83 -7.95 7.34 -6.12
C TYR A 83 -9.43 7.67 -5.92
N LEU A 84 -10.18 6.73 -5.39
CA LEU A 84 -11.60 6.89 -5.06
C LEU A 84 -11.72 7.36 -3.61
N ASN A 85 -11.89 8.67 -3.42
CA ASN A 85 -11.96 9.36 -2.14
C ASN A 85 -13.35 9.19 -1.50
N ILE A 86 -13.69 7.97 -1.11
CA ILE A 86 -14.99 7.58 -0.56
C ILE A 86 -15.24 8.23 0.79
N GLU A 87 -14.19 8.30 1.63
CA GLU A 87 -14.27 8.93 2.96
C GLU A 87 -14.32 10.47 2.88
N GLY A 88 -13.95 11.07 1.75
CA GLY A 88 -13.99 12.51 1.52
C GLY A 88 -13.00 13.31 2.37
N ARG A 89 -11.92 12.67 2.86
CA ARG A 89 -11.00 13.28 3.83
C ARG A 89 -9.64 13.68 3.29
N ILE A 90 -9.33 13.34 2.06
CA ILE A 90 -8.08 13.75 1.43
C ILE A 90 -7.98 15.27 1.35
N LYS A 91 -6.83 15.83 1.70
CA LYS A 91 -6.58 17.28 1.69
C LYS A 91 -5.37 17.60 0.83
N ASN A 92 -5.27 18.86 0.39
CA ASN A 92 -4.16 19.33 -0.41
C ASN A 92 -2.79 18.96 0.19
N ARG A 93 -2.62 19.11 1.50
CA ARG A 93 -1.37 18.76 2.19
C ARG A 93 -1.01 17.28 2.12
N ASP A 94 -2.02 16.41 1.97
CA ASP A 94 -1.82 14.96 1.89
C ASP A 94 -1.37 14.52 0.49
N LEU A 95 -1.55 15.37 -0.51
CA LEU A 95 -1.17 15.13 -1.92
C LEU A 95 0.15 15.82 -2.28
N VAL A 96 0.24 17.13 -2.02
CA VAL A 96 1.36 17.98 -2.50
C VAL A 96 2.72 17.54 -1.93
N GLY A 97 2.73 16.98 -0.73
CA GLY A 97 3.98 16.62 -0.05
C GLY A 97 4.45 15.19 -0.32
N ILE A 98 3.63 14.30 -0.88
CA ILE A 98 4.03 12.92 -1.12
C ILE A 98 5.17 12.87 -2.13
N ASN A 99 6.28 12.31 -1.72
CA ASN A 99 7.49 12.26 -2.53
C ASN A 99 7.28 11.46 -3.82
N GLY A 100 7.48 12.13 -4.95
CA GLY A 100 7.37 11.53 -6.28
C GLY A 100 5.93 11.31 -6.78
N LEU A 101 4.90 11.80 -6.07
CA LEU A 101 3.52 11.76 -6.55
C LEU A 101 3.28 12.87 -7.59
N ASP A 102 2.89 12.46 -8.78
CA ASP A 102 2.40 13.37 -9.82
C ASP A 102 0.91 13.62 -9.60
N ILE A 103 0.58 14.81 -9.06
CA ILE A 103 -0.80 15.17 -8.73
C ILE A 103 -1.63 15.49 -9.97
N ASP A 104 -0.99 15.88 -11.08
CA ASP A 104 -1.68 16.21 -12.33
C ASP A 104 -2.10 14.93 -13.08
N GLU A 105 -1.38 13.84 -12.89
CA GLU A 105 -1.68 12.52 -13.45
C GLU A 105 -2.48 11.61 -12.48
N LEU A 106 -2.79 12.07 -11.27
CA LEU A 106 -3.59 11.32 -10.31
C LEU A 106 -5.08 11.55 -10.55
N GLY A 107 -5.79 10.53 -11.07
CA GLY A 107 -7.25 10.58 -11.21
C GLY A 107 -7.93 10.49 -9.84
N ILE A 108 -8.71 11.51 -9.44
CA ILE A 108 -9.42 11.47 -8.15
C ILE A 108 -10.93 11.56 -8.39
N MET A 109 -11.67 10.54 -7.92
CA MET A 109 -13.12 10.60 -7.81
C MET A 109 -13.49 11.00 -6.37
N THR A 110 -14.10 12.17 -6.23
CA THR A 110 -14.50 12.69 -4.91
C THR A 110 -15.83 13.43 -5.01
N SER A 111 -16.64 13.36 -3.95
CA SER A 111 -17.86 14.17 -3.86
C SER A 111 -17.52 15.65 -3.95
N PHE A 112 -18.35 16.42 -4.63
CA PHE A 112 -18.10 17.83 -4.89
C PHE A 112 -19.37 18.67 -4.72
N LYS A 113 -19.21 19.99 -4.64
CA LYS A 113 -20.29 20.97 -4.67
C LYS A 113 -20.14 21.86 -5.91
N ASN A 114 -21.13 21.88 -6.76
CA ASN A 114 -21.27 22.90 -7.79
C ASN A 114 -22.06 24.11 -7.26
N ALA A 115 -22.31 25.11 -8.09
CA ALA A 115 -22.99 26.34 -7.68
C ALA A 115 -24.39 26.11 -7.08
N ASN A 116 -25.08 25.05 -7.46
CA ASN A 116 -26.48 24.82 -7.13
C ASN A 116 -26.70 23.62 -6.19
N GLU A 117 -25.83 22.61 -6.20
CA GLU A 117 -26.06 21.35 -5.50
C GLU A 117 -24.76 20.65 -5.07
N ALA A 118 -24.81 19.93 -3.95
CA ALA A 118 -23.76 19.02 -3.54
C ALA A 118 -23.99 17.65 -4.18
N LYS A 119 -23.06 17.18 -5.00
CA LYS A 119 -23.06 15.82 -5.54
C LYS A 119 -22.31 14.90 -4.58
N ILE A 120 -23.05 13.99 -3.96
CA ILE A 120 -22.49 12.89 -3.15
C ILE A 120 -22.62 11.63 -3.99
N PHE A 121 -21.49 10.92 -4.17
CA PHE A 121 -21.49 9.66 -4.89
C PHE A 121 -21.91 8.50 -4.00
N SER A 122 -22.78 7.66 -4.50
CA SER A 122 -23.16 6.40 -3.84
C SER A 122 -22.08 5.32 -4.01
N ALA A 123 -22.19 4.26 -3.21
CA ALA A 123 -21.34 3.09 -3.34
C ALA A 123 -21.40 2.45 -4.73
N GLU A 124 -22.62 2.44 -5.33
CA GLU A 124 -22.85 1.92 -6.68
C GLU A 124 -22.08 2.74 -7.73
N GLU A 125 -22.08 4.08 -7.62
CA GLU A 125 -21.36 4.96 -8.54
C GLU A 125 -19.84 4.80 -8.43
N TYR A 126 -19.28 4.68 -7.22
CA TYR A 126 -17.86 4.41 -7.03
C TYR A 126 -17.45 3.06 -7.62
N ILE A 127 -18.25 2.02 -7.40
CA ILE A 127 -18.00 0.66 -7.91
C ILE A 127 -18.12 0.62 -9.43
N ASP A 128 -19.14 1.25 -10.02
CA ASP A 128 -19.30 1.34 -11.49
C ASP A 128 -18.10 2.03 -12.14
N TYR A 129 -17.59 3.10 -11.52
CA TYR A 129 -16.40 3.80 -11.99
C TYR A 129 -15.14 2.90 -11.90
N ALA A 130 -14.96 2.21 -10.78
CA ALA A 130 -13.86 1.25 -10.63
C ALA A 130 -13.93 0.11 -11.67
N GLU A 131 -15.12 -0.47 -11.93
CA GLU A 131 -15.31 -1.49 -12.96
C GLU A 131 -14.95 -0.96 -14.36
N LYS A 132 -15.35 0.27 -14.69
CA LYS A 132 -14.99 0.89 -15.97
C LYS A 132 -13.48 1.04 -16.16
N ILE A 133 -12.76 1.44 -15.10
CA ILE A 133 -11.30 1.51 -15.14
C ILE A 133 -10.71 0.12 -15.37
N ILE A 134 -11.16 -0.89 -14.60
CA ILE A 134 -10.65 -2.26 -14.66
C ILE A 134 -10.80 -2.85 -16.08
N HIS A 135 -11.90 -2.56 -16.76
CA HIS A 135 -12.15 -3.08 -18.09
C HIS A 135 -11.46 -2.31 -19.22
N ASN A 136 -11.20 -1.01 -19.04
CA ASN A 136 -10.77 -0.15 -20.15
C ASN A 136 -9.33 0.37 -20.05
N ILE A 137 -8.67 0.25 -18.88
CA ILE A 137 -7.33 0.80 -18.66
C ILE A 137 -6.41 -0.30 -18.08
N PRO A 138 -5.88 -1.20 -18.92
CA PRO A 138 -4.98 -2.25 -18.47
C PRO A 138 -3.77 -1.67 -17.72
N GLY A 139 -3.34 -2.36 -16.68
CA GLY A 139 -2.22 -1.93 -15.84
C GLY A 139 -2.52 -0.81 -14.87
N ALA A 140 -3.77 -0.31 -14.79
CA ALA A 140 -4.13 0.73 -13.84
C ALA A 140 -4.01 0.27 -12.37
N VAL A 141 -3.83 1.24 -11.49
CA VAL A 141 -3.89 1.07 -10.04
C VAL A 141 -5.08 1.83 -9.50
N ILE A 142 -5.93 1.17 -8.72
CA ILE A 142 -7.14 1.75 -8.14
C ILE A 142 -7.04 1.69 -6.62
N ILE A 143 -7.21 2.82 -5.95
CA ILE A 143 -7.21 2.91 -4.49
C ILE A 143 -8.60 3.31 -4.02
N LEU A 144 -9.23 2.49 -3.17
CA LEU A 144 -10.54 2.71 -2.58
C LEU A 144 -10.37 3.16 -1.12
N ASP A 145 -10.51 4.45 -0.84
CA ASP A 145 -10.30 5.02 0.50
C ASP A 145 -11.58 5.67 1.05
N SER A 146 -12.30 5.03 1.91
CA SER A 146 -12.17 3.66 2.42
C SER A 146 -13.44 2.87 2.14
N VAL A 147 -13.28 1.59 1.83
CA VAL A 147 -14.41 0.67 1.57
C VAL A 147 -15.35 0.59 2.77
N SER A 148 -14.84 0.81 3.99
CA SER A 148 -15.62 0.85 5.23
C SER A 148 -16.65 1.98 5.29
N GLN A 149 -16.56 2.98 4.41
CA GLN A 149 -17.44 4.17 4.37
C GLN A 149 -18.34 4.18 3.13
N LEU A 150 -18.43 3.06 2.41
CA LEU A 150 -19.35 2.94 1.27
C LEU A 150 -20.80 3.02 1.75
N VAL A 151 -21.54 4.01 1.24
CA VAL A 151 -22.96 4.24 1.50
C VAL A 151 -23.74 4.02 0.20
N THR A 152 -24.69 3.10 0.20
CA THR A 152 -25.47 2.78 -0.99
C THR A 152 -26.46 3.90 -1.34
N HIS A 153 -26.92 3.91 -2.59
CA HIS A 153 -27.94 4.87 -3.03
C HIS A 153 -29.21 4.79 -2.16
N LYS A 154 -29.58 3.58 -1.74
CA LYS A 154 -30.73 3.37 -0.86
C LYS A 154 -30.53 4.03 0.53
N GLU A 155 -29.32 3.94 1.08
CA GLU A 155 -28.99 4.57 2.37
C GLU A 155 -28.91 6.10 2.25
N LEU A 156 -28.46 6.62 1.09
CA LEU A 156 -28.42 8.07 0.85
C LEU A 156 -29.81 8.70 0.68
N SER A 157 -30.80 7.95 0.18
CA SER A 157 -32.15 8.41 -0.11
C SER A 157 -33.20 8.00 0.94
N GLY A 158 -32.86 7.12 1.89
CA GLY A 158 -33.77 6.57 2.87
C GLY A 158 -33.75 7.30 4.21
N ASP A 159 -34.78 7.07 5.03
CA ASP A 159 -34.81 7.52 6.41
C ASP A 159 -33.77 6.78 7.25
N ILE A 160 -33.16 7.50 8.19
CA ILE A 160 -32.08 7.00 9.08
C ILE A 160 -32.54 5.80 9.94
N GLU A 161 -33.84 5.67 10.17
CA GLU A 161 -34.45 4.61 11.01
C GLU A 161 -34.52 3.23 10.33
N GLN A 162 -34.22 3.11 9.02
CA GLN A 162 -34.20 1.82 8.37
C GLN A 162 -32.87 1.09 8.63
N GLU A 163 -32.85 0.22 9.61
CA GLU A 163 -31.75 -0.72 9.86
C GLU A 163 -31.59 -1.69 8.66
N ASN A 164 -30.69 -1.35 7.76
CA ASN A 164 -30.25 -2.25 6.70
C ASN A 164 -28.89 -2.83 7.05
N TYR A 165 -28.84 -4.14 7.24
CA TYR A 165 -27.63 -4.91 7.51
C TYR A 165 -26.59 -4.73 6.41
N ALA A 166 -25.61 -3.82 6.60
CA ALA A 166 -24.38 -3.62 5.81
C ALA A 166 -24.52 -3.82 4.29
N PRO A 167 -25.35 -3.04 3.57
CA PRO A 167 -25.55 -3.22 2.13
C PRO A 167 -24.27 -2.93 1.33
N GLY A 168 -23.41 -2.03 1.78
CA GLY A 168 -22.09 -1.78 1.18
C GLY A 168 -21.20 -3.02 1.11
N SER A 169 -21.23 -3.89 2.13
CA SER A 169 -20.48 -5.16 2.13
C SER A 169 -20.98 -6.15 1.09
N LYS A 170 -22.30 -6.19 0.83
CA LYS A 170 -22.88 -7.04 -0.22
C LYS A 170 -22.51 -6.54 -1.62
N LEU A 171 -22.54 -5.23 -1.82
CA LEU A 171 -22.14 -4.59 -3.07
C LEU A 171 -20.67 -4.89 -3.35
N MET A 172 -19.78 -4.67 -2.39
CA MET A 172 -18.35 -4.95 -2.52
C MET A 172 -18.09 -6.44 -2.82
N SER A 173 -18.82 -7.36 -2.17
CA SER A 173 -18.71 -8.79 -2.46
C SER A 173 -19.13 -9.17 -3.88
N ARG A 174 -20.12 -8.46 -4.46
CA ARG A 174 -20.53 -8.65 -5.87
C ARG A 174 -19.48 -8.09 -6.82
N PHE A 175 -18.97 -6.89 -6.54
CA PHE A 175 -17.91 -6.27 -7.31
C PHE A 175 -16.69 -7.20 -7.41
N LEU A 176 -16.18 -7.68 -6.27
CA LEU A 176 -15.05 -8.59 -6.23
C LEU A 176 -15.25 -9.84 -7.09
N LYS A 177 -16.45 -10.44 -7.05
CA LYS A 177 -16.77 -11.59 -7.90
C LYS A 177 -16.79 -11.26 -9.39
N ARG A 178 -17.29 -10.09 -9.77
CA ARG A 178 -17.39 -9.69 -11.18
C ARG A 178 -16.03 -9.42 -11.79
N VAL A 179 -15.11 -8.86 -11.01
CA VAL A 179 -13.78 -8.43 -11.50
C VAL A 179 -12.67 -9.44 -11.21
N SER A 180 -12.95 -10.52 -10.48
CA SER A 180 -11.96 -11.50 -10.02
C SER A 180 -11.04 -12.05 -11.11
N ASN A 181 -11.57 -12.28 -12.32
CA ASN A 181 -10.77 -12.75 -13.46
C ASN A 181 -10.23 -11.62 -14.34
N VAL A 182 -10.86 -10.45 -14.29
CA VAL A 182 -10.48 -9.29 -15.13
C VAL A 182 -9.27 -8.57 -14.53
N VAL A 183 -9.20 -8.46 -13.21
CA VAL A 183 -8.08 -7.83 -12.50
C VAL A 183 -6.74 -8.49 -12.88
N PRO A 184 -6.55 -9.82 -12.75
CA PRO A 184 -5.29 -10.45 -13.17
C PRO A 184 -5.09 -10.48 -14.68
N ALA A 185 -6.16 -10.54 -15.50
CA ALA A 185 -6.06 -10.53 -16.95
C ALA A 185 -5.60 -9.17 -17.50
N ASN A 186 -6.07 -8.08 -16.91
CA ASN A 186 -5.70 -6.71 -17.30
C ASN A 186 -4.54 -6.13 -16.48
N ASN A 187 -3.85 -6.93 -15.66
CA ASN A 187 -2.73 -6.51 -14.82
C ASN A 187 -3.05 -5.33 -13.90
N ILE A 188 -4.29 -5.24 -13.44
CA ILE A 188 -4.79 -4.19 -12.55
C ILE A 188 -4.35 -4.48 -11.12
N ILE A 189 -4.03 -3.43 -10.35
CA ILE A 189 -3.91 -3.52 -8.89
C ILE A 189 -5.09 -2.78 -8.27
N VAL A 190 -5.84 -3.47 -7.40
CA VAL A 190 -6.92 -2.86 -6.63
C VAL A 190 -6.53 -2.85 -5.16
N MET A 191 -6.41 -1.67 -4.57
CA MET A 191 -6.11 -1.49 -3.14
C MET A 191 -7.36 -1.03 -2.41
N SER A 192 -7.74 -1.75 -1.37
CA SER A 192 -8.86 -1.40 -0.50
C SER A 192 -8.37 -1.00 0.88
N ILE A 193 -8.66 0.23 1.30
CA ILE A 193 -8.40 0.68 2.66
C ILE A 193 -9.58 0.29 3.54
N LEU A 194 -9.27 -0.39 4.66
CA LEU A 194 -10.24 -0.92 5.60
C LEU A 194 -9.98 -0.39 7.01
N HIS A 195 -11.05 -0.11 7.76
CA HIS A 195 -10.95 0.17 9.17
C HIS A 195 -11.10 -1.12 10.00
N VAL A 196 -10.24 -1.25 11.01
CA VAL A 196 -10.37 -2.29 12.03
C VAL A 196 -11.11 -1.68 13.21
N THR A 197 -12.18 -2.35 13.65
CA THR A 197 -12.87 -2.06 14.91
C THR A 197 -12.46 -3.11 15.93
N SER A 198 -12.07 -2.68 17.13
CA SER A 198 -11.91 -3.58 18.27
C SER A 198 -13.27 -4.15 18.64
N ASP A 199 -13.41 -5.47 18.51
CA ASP A 199 -14.58 -6.17 19.00
C ASP A 199 -14.49 -6.24 20.52
N PHE A 200 -15.35 -5.49 21.22
CA PHE A 200 -15.46 -5.51 22.69
C PHE A 200 -16.09 -6.81 23.23
N ASN A 201 -16.32 -7.80 22.38
CA ASN A 201 -16.83 -9.10 22.83
C ASN A 201 -15.75 -9.85 23.62
N ARG A 202 -15.99 -10.03 24.90
CA ARG A 202 -15.12 -10.59 25.95
C ARG A 202 -14.56 -12.01 25.70
N PHE A 203 -14.86 -12.68 24.60
CA PHE A 203 -14.58 -14.12 24.38
C PHE A 203 -14.06 -14.52 22.98
N GLY A 204 -13.54 -13.58 22.18
CA GLY A 204 -13.00 -13.87 20.85
C GLY A 204 -11.69 -13.14 20.55
N PRO A 205 -10.94 -13.50 19.49
CA PRO A 205 -9.78 -12.73 19.01
C PRO A 205 -10.27 -11.33 18.62
N GLY A 206 -9.85 -10.34 19.37
CA GLY A 206 -10.45 -9.02 19.53
C GLY A 206 -10.32 -8.02 18.39
N GLU A 207 -10.19 -8.42 17.14
CA GLU A 207 -10.13 -7.50 16.00
C GLU A 207 -11.00 -8.01 14.86
N SER A 208 -12.00 -7.23 14.44
CA SER A 208 -12.74 -7.50 13.21
C SER A 208 -12.54 -6.38 12.19
N VAL A 209 -12.32 -6.77 10.93
CA VAL A 209 -12.20 -5.83 9.81
C VAL A 209 -13.59 -5.36 9.41
N THR A 210 -13.83 -4.05 9.44
CA THR A 210 -15.09 -3.46 9.00
C THR A 210 -15.21 -3.57 7.49
N GLY A 211 -16.25 -4.22 6.99
CA GLY A 211 -16.46 -4.46 5.55
C GLY A 211 -16.82 -5.92 5.22
N GLY A 212 -16.74 -6.79 6.23
CA GLY A 212 -17.15 -8.18 6.15
C GLY A 212 -16.02 -9.15 5.79
N LYS A 213 -16.11 -10.39 6.33
CA LYS A 213 -15.12 -11.46 6.14
C LYS A 213 -14.80 -11.78 4.68
N LYS A 214 -15.76 -11.55 3.75
CA LYS A 214 -15.57 -11.85 2.32
C LYS A 214 -14.57 -10.96 1.61
N ILE A 215 -14.35 -9.73 2.08
CA ILE A 215 -13.35 -8.82 1.52
C ILE A 215 -11.94 -9.32 1.87
N GLY A 216 -11.74 -9.81 3.09
CA GLY A 216 -10.48 -10.45 3.48
C GLY A 216 -10.14 -11.70 2.65
N TYR A 217 -11.14 -12.54 2.35
CA TYR A 217 -10.90 -13.76 1.55
C TYR A 217 -10.61 -13.51 0.06
N ALA A 218 -10.93 -12.34 -0.46
CA ALA A 218 -10.70 -12.02 -1.86
C ALA A 218 -9.34 -11.36 -2.11
N ALA A 219 -8.62 -10.97 -1.06
CA ALA A 219 -7.34 -10.31 -1.17
C ALA A 219 -6.20 -11.32 -1.41
N ASP A 220 -5.32 -10.99 -2.36
CA ASP A 220 -4.06 -11.69 -2.57
C ASP A 220 -3.04 -11.29 -1.51
N ILE A 221 -3.12 -10.03 -1.05
CA ILE A 221 -2.29 -9.45 -0.01
C ILE A 221 -3.17 -8.74 1.02
N GLU A 222 -2.99 -9.06 2.29
CA GLU A 222 -3.53 -8.28 3.39
C GLU A 222 -2.38 -7.71 4.23
N LEU A 223 -2.32 -6.37 4.32
CA LEU A 223 -1.37 -5.63 5.14
C LEU A 223 -2.11 -4.96 6.29
N VAL A 224 -1.77 -5.32 7.52
CA VAL A 224 -2.48 -4.86 8.73
C VAL A 224 -1.56 -3.99 9.57
N CYS A 225 -2.00 -2.79 9.91
CA CYS A 225 -1.36 -1.95 10.92
C CYS A 225 -1.69 -2.50 12.31
N LYS A 226 -0.69 -3.06 13.01
CA LYS A 226 -0.84 -3.64 14.36
C LYS A 226 -0.61 -2.61 15.46
N LYS A 227 0.37 -1.74 15.27
CA LYS A 227 0.74 -0.69 16.22
C LYS A 227 1.17 0.56 15.48
N PHE A 228 1.00 1.69 16.10
CA PHE A 228 1.66 2.92 15.68
C PHE A 228 1.94 3.83 16.89
N ALA A 229 3.03 4.58 16.81
CA ALA A 229 3.46 5.54 17.82
C ALA A 229 3.87 6.85 17.15
N PHE A 230 3.55 7.98 17.76
CA PHE A 230 3.91 9.29 17.24
C PHE A 230 5.38 9.59 17.50
N ILE A 231 6.08 10.12 16.50
CA ILE A 231 7.46 10.56 16.61
C ILE A 231 7.50 12.08 16.82
N ARG A 232 8.19 12.53 17.86
CA ARG A 232 8.36 13.94 18.27
C ARG A 232 9.82 14.26 18.52
N GLY A 233 10.16 15.55 18.48
CA GLY A 233 11.52 16.02 18.75
C GLY A 233 12.51 15.73 17.62
N LYS A 234 13.81 15.90 17.91
CA LYS A 234 14.89 15.64 16.96
C LYS A 234 15.41 14.21 17.15
N GLY A 235 15.37 13.42 16.09
CA GLY A 235 15.91 12.07 16.02
C GLY A 235 14.88 11.00 15.71
N LEU A 236 15.39 9.85 15.25
CA LEU A 236 14.61 8.68 14.81
C LEU A 236 14.42 7.65 15.95
N GLU A 237 15.08 7.86 17.10
CA GLU A 237 15.01 6.93 18.22
C GLU A 237 13.69 7.15 18.97
N ASP A 238 12.94 6.06 19.07
CA ASP A 238 11.77 5.95 19.95
C ASP A 238 12.28 5.97 21.41
N ASN A 239 12.29 7.13 22.03
CA ASN A 239 12.51 7.21 23.45
C ASN A 239 11.15 6.94 24.13
N ASP A 240 10.87 5.66 24.42
CA ASP A 240 9.74 5.18 25.23
C ASP A 240 9.66 5.78 26.66
N LYS A 241 10.64 6.61 27.02
CA LYS A 241 10.57 7.39 28.26
C LYS A 241 9.76 8.65 27.99
N GLU A 242 8.57 8.70 28.55
CA GLU A 242 7.71 9.87 28.64
C GLU A 242 8.48 11.09 29.18
N ASP A 243 9.18 11.78 28.30
CA ASP A 243 9.73 13.08 28.62
C ASP A 243 8.62 14.11 28.47
N LYS A 244 8.08 14.58 29.61
CA LYS A 244 6.93 15.52 29.66
C LYS A 244 7.17 16.77 28.79
N LYS A 245 8.39 17.16 28.51
CA LYS A 245 8.75 18.25 27.60
C LYS A 245 8.49 17.90 26.13
N LYS A 246 8.68 16.64 25.72
CA LYS A 246 8.46 16.19 24.32
C LYS A 246 6.97 16.07 23.97
N THR A 247 6.08 15.96 24.94
CA THR A 247 4.62 15.91 24.68
C THR A 247 4.03 17.23 24.18
N LEU A 248 4.72 18.36 24.36
CA LEU A 248 4.30 19.69 23.88
C LEU A 248 4.67 19.94 22.42
N GLU A 249 5.64 19.18 21.85
CA GLU A 249 6.00 19.32 20.45
C GLU A 249 5.03 18.56 19.55
N PRO A 250 4.56 19.17 18.44
CA PRO A 250 3.70 18.45 17.49
C PRO A 250 4.47 17.28 16.89
N PRO A 251 3.84 16.12 16.70
CA PRO A 251 4.49 15.00 16.03
C PRO A 251 4.75 15.33 14.57
N TRP A 252 5.95 15.03 14.08
CA TRP A 252 6.32 15.19 12.68
C TRP A 252 6.07 13.92 11.84
N GLY A 253 5.84 12.79 12.51
CA GLY A 253 5.59 11.51 11.88
C GLY A 253 5.12 10.46 12.86
N GLN A 254 5.10 9.22 12.41
CA GLN A 254 4.76 8.07 13.24
C GLN A 254 5.53 6.82 12.78
N ARG A 255 5.88 5.97 13.72
CA ARG A 255 6.37 4.61 13.47
C ARG A 255 5.16 3.68 13.44
N VAL A 256 5.07 2.85 12.42
CA VAL A 256 3.95 1.94 12.19
C VAL A 256 4.49 0.52 12.05
N THR A 257 3.96 -0.40 12.84
CA THR A 257 4.23 -1.84 12.69
C THR A 257 3.20 -2.43 11.74
N TRP A 258 3.66 -2.83 10.57
CA TRP A 258 2.88 -3.56 9.59
C TRP A 258 3.01 -5.07 9.80
N GLN A 259 1.93 -5.80 9.54
CA GLN A 259 1.92 -7.26 9.55
C GLN A 259 1.22 -7.78 8.31
N THR A 260 1.78 -8.81 7.67
CA THR A 260 1.07 -9.58 6.65
C THR A 260 -0.03 -10.41 7.30
N GLY A 261 -1.27 -10.20 6.85
CA GLY A 261 -2.43 -11.00 7.26
C GLY A 261 -2.56 -12.27 6.43
N SER A 262 -3.79 -12.62 6.04
CA SER A 262 -4.03 -13.66 5.05
C SER A 262 -3.48 -13.21 3.70
N THR A 263 -2.64 -14.04 3.09
CA THR A 263 -1.99 -13.70 1.81
C THR A 263 -1.71 -14.98 1.03
N ALA A 264 -1.87 -14.91 -0.29
CA ALA A 264 -1.55 -15.99 -1.22
C ALA A 264 -0.10 -15.93 -1.73
N ILE A 265 0.61 -14.83 -1.46
CA ILE A 265 1.90 -14.51 -2.12
C ILE A 265 3.09 -14.75 -1.18
N VAL A 266 2.94 -14.41 0.11
CA VAL A 266 4.00 -14.50 1.11
C VAL A 266 3.51 -15.17 2.39
N ALA A 267 4.42 -15.53 3.29
CA ALA A 267 4.06 -16.11 4.58
C ALA A 267 3.25 -15.12 5.42
N PRO A 268 2.12 -15.54 6.01
CA PRO A 268 1.35 -14.67 6.91
C PRO A 268 2.09 -14.44 8.23
N GLY A 269 1.78 -13.33 8.90
CA GLY A 269 2.28 -13.01 10.23
C GLY A 269 3.66 -12.35 10.25
N GLN A 270 4.29 -12.09 9.12
CA GLN A 270 5.53 -11.31 9.06
C GLN A 270 5.28 -9.88 9.50
N GLN A 271 6.19 -9.33 10.29
CA GLN A 271 6.07 -7.96 10.80
C GLN A 271 7.28 -7.12 10.45
N ILE A 272 7.04 -5.84 10.18
CA ILE A 272 8.09 -4.85 9.96
C ILE A 272 7.62 -3.46 10.38
N ASP A 273 8.56 -2.63 10.84
CA ASP A 273 8.29 -1.26 11.24
C ASP A 273 8.69 -0.29 10.13
N SER A 274 7.79 0.60 9.78
CA SER A 274 8.00 1.73 8.86
C SER A 274 7.90 3.05 9.58
N VAL A 275 8.60 4.05 9.10
CA VAL A 275 8.42 5.45 9.52
C VAL A 275 7.61 6.18 8.46
N ILE A 276 6.47 6.72 8.87
CA ILE A 276 5.65 7.60 8.03
C ILE A 276 5.87 9.03 8.47
N ARG A 277 6.36 9.87 7.57
CA ARG A 277 6.54 11.29 7.77
C ARG A 277 5.32 12.03 7.25
N TYR A 278 4.70 12.88 8.09
CA TYR A 278 3.51 13.60 7.70
C TYR A 278 3.75 14.55 6.53
N GLY A 279 2.91 14.44 5.52
CA GLY A 279 3.01 15.22 4.29
C GLY A 279 4.00 14.68 3.25
N THR A 280 4.81 13.65 3.55
CA THR A 280 5.79 13.09 2.59
C THR A 280 5.61 11.60 2.30
N GLY A 281 4.86 10.89 3.13
CA GLY A 281 4.66 9.44 2.99
C GLY A 281 5.65 8.61 3.80
N ILE A 282 5.98 7.41 3.32
CA ILE A 282 6.98 6.55 3.98
C ILE A 282 8.38 7.16 3.82
N ASP A 283 9.13 7.18 4.91
CA ASP A 283 10.50 7.68 4.94
C ASP A 283 11.49 6.58 4.53
N GLU A 284 11.67 6.44 3.21
CA GLU A 284 12.53 5.38 2.64
C GLU A 284 14.00 5.52 3.05
N VAL A 285 14.48 6.75 3.25
CA VAL A 285 15.87 6.97 3.71
C VAL A 285 16.08 6.37 5.08
N THR A 286 15.12 6.57 6.00
CA THR A 286 15.14 5.92 7.31
C THR A 286 15.07 4.41 7.19
N GLU A 287 14.19 3.89 6.32
CA GLU A 287 14.06 2.44 6.13
C GLU A 287 15.36 1.80 5.63
N ILE A 288 15.98 2.36 4.60
CA ILE A 288 17.26 1.87 4.06
C ILE A 288 18.39 2.01 5.10
N MET A 289 18.44 3.12 5.81
CA MET A 289 19.44 3.31 6.86
C MET A 289 19.33 2.23 7.95
N GLU A 290 18.13 1.93 8.44
CA GLU A 290 17.90 0.89 9.44
C GLU A 290 18.24 -0.50 8.90
N LEU A 291 17.83 -0.82 7.66
CA LEU A 291 18.15 -2.10 7.02
C LEU A 291 19.66 -2.26 6.77
N ALA A 292 20.33 -1.21 6.31
CA ALA A 292 21.78 -1.24 6.06
C ALA A 292 22.60 -1.45 7.35
N ILE A 293 22.12 -0.91 8.49
CA ILE A 293 22.72 -1.19 9.79
C ILE A 293 22.48 -2.66 10.20
N GLN A 294 21.28 -3.17 10.00
CA GLN A 294 20.93 -4.56 10.34
C GLN A 294 21.68 -5.58 9.49
N THR A 295 21.92 -5.28 8.22
CA THR A 295 22.64 -6.17 7.28
C THR A 295 24.15 -5.99 7.33
N GLY A 296 24.66 -4.99 8.05
CA GLY A 296 26.09 -4.73 8.20
C GLY A 296 26.73 -3.89 7.09
N PHE A 297 25.97 -3.43 6.07
CA PHE A 297 26.48 -2.46 5.09
C PHE A 297 26.92 -1.14 5.73
N ILE A 298 26.29 -0.77 6.84
CA ILE A 298 26.69 0.35 7.69
C ILE A 298 27.02 -0.20 9.07
N ALA A 299 28.32 -0.14 9.45
CA ALA A 299 28.75 -0.57 10.76
C ALA A 299 28.48 0.53 11.81
N LYS A 300 27.68 0.20 12.84
CA LYS A 300 27.34 1.12 13.94
C LYS A 300 28.21 0.83 15.16
N ASN A 301 28.95 1.82 15.64
CA ASN A 301 29.77 1.79 16.85
C ASN A 301 29.40 2.98 17.75
N GLY A 302 28.56 2.73 18.75
CA GLY A 302 27.99 3.80 19.58
C GLY A 302 27.22 4.81 18.73
N SER A 303 27.65 6.06 18.74
CA SER A 303 27.08 7.13 17.92
C SER A 303 27.70 7.27 16.52
N TRP A 304 28.71 6.45 16.19
CA TRP A 304 29.41 6.49 14.92
C TRP A 304 28.89 5.45 13.94
N TYR A 305 28.79 5.85 12.67
CA TYR A 305 28.38 5.02 11.55
C TYR A 305 29.52 5.00 10.53
N ASN A 306 29.98 3.80 10.16
CA ASN A 306 31.01 3.59 9.16
C ASN A 306 30.39 3.04 7.88
N LEU A 307 30.53 3.79 6.78
CA LEU A 307 29.94 3.50 5.47
C LEU A 307 30.97 2.72 4.64
N GLU A 308 31.21 1.46 4.96
CA GLU A 308 32.19 0.61 4.29
C GLU A 308 31.80 0.28 2.86
N TYR A 309 30.49 0.22 2.55
CA TYR A 309 29.99 -0.03 1.19
C TYR A 309 30.45 1.00 0.14
N LEU A 310 30.90 2.18 0.57
CA LEU A 310 31.46 3.18 -0.33
C LEU A 310 32.77 2.73 -0.99
N THR A 311 33.49 1.79 -0.40
CA THR A 311 34.71 1.21 -1.00
C THR A 311 34.41 0.43 -2.27
N ASP A 312 33.21 -0.14 -2.38
CA ASP A 312 32.77 -0.84 -3.60
C ASP A 312 32.54 0.12 -4.78
N LEU A 313 32.34 1.43 -4.45
CA LEU A 313 32.29 2.52 -5.43
C LEU A 313 33.66 3.14 -5.74
N GLY A 314 34.74 2.60 -5.18
CA GLY A 314 36.07 3.20 -5.27
C GLY A 314 36.21 4.51 -4.49
N LYS A 315 35.30 4.78 -3.55
CA LYS A 315 35.35 5.93 -2.61
C LYS A 315 35.97 5.50 -1.29
N GLU A 316 36.52 6.45 -0.53
CA GLU A 316 37.00 6.18 0.81
C GLU A 316 35.82 5.93 1.76
N ALA A 317 35.99 4.97 2.67
CA ALA A 317 35.02 4.71 3.73
C ALA A 317 34.80 5.96 4.60
N THR A 318 33.56 6.39 4.70
CA THR A 318 33.18 7.62 5.40
C THR A 318 32.65 7.29 6.80
N LYS A 319 33.09 8.04 7.82
CA LYS A 319 32.58 7.93 9.19
C LYS A 319 31.73 9.14 9.55
N ILE A 320 30.50 8.88 9.98
CA ILE A 320 29.52 9.90 10.32
C ILE A 320 29.08 9.73 11.77
N GLN A 321 29.07 10.82 12.54
CA GLN A 321 28.60 10.80 13.93
C GLN A 321 27.15 11.30 14.02
N GLY A 322 26.29 10.46 14.55
CA GLY A 322 24.87 10.76 14.79
C GLY A 322 23.93 10.34 13.65
N SER A 323 22.77 9.79 14.01
CA SER A 323 21.77 9.28 13.05
C SER A 323 21.18 10.37 12.16
N GLU A 324 20.99 11.59 12.67
CA GLU A 324 20.48 12.72 11.89
C GLU A 324 21.46 13.15 10.77
N LYS A 325 22.77 13.14 11.07
CA LYS A 325 23.78 13.46 10.05
C LYS A 325 23.88 12.37 9.00
N LEU A 326 23.78 11.10 9.41
CA LEU A 326 23.73 9.98 8.46
C LEU A 326 22.50 10.05 7.56
N TYR A 327 21.32 10.34 8.12
CA TYR A 327 20.09 10.55 7.36
C TYR A 327 20.26 11.65 6.32
N ASN A 328 20.77 12.83 6.73
CA ASN A 328 20.99 13.95 5.81
C ASN A 328 22.02 13.61 4.73
N TYR A 329 23.10 12.92 5.10
CA TYR A 329 24.11 12.46 4.15
C TYR A 329 23.50 11.58 3.06
N LEU A 330 22.76 10.53 3.45
CA LEU A 330 22.11 9.63 2.49
C LEU A 330 21.08 10.35 1.61
N LYS A 331 20.37 11.32 2.18
CA LYS A 331 19.41 12.14 1.44
C LYS A 331 20.07 13.04 0.41
N ASP A 332 21.23 13.60 0.74
CA ASP A 332 21.96 14.56 -0.09
C ASP A 332 22.88 13.88 -1.13
N GLN A 333 23.08 12.56 -1.03
CA GLN A 333 23.91 11.74 -1.91
C GLN A 333 23.08 10.65 -2.62
N PRO A 334 22.27 11.01 -3.63
CA PRO A 334 21.33 10.09 -4.25
C PRO A 334 21.98 8.87 -4.91
N GLU A 335 23.18 9.02 -5.51
CA GLU A 335 23.88 7.89 -6.13
C GLU A 335 24.30 6.84 -5.09
N GLU A 336 24.80 7.29 -3.95
CA GLU A 336 25.23 6.42 -2.86
C GLU A 336 24.05 5.77 -2.17
N TYR A 337 22.95 6.52 -2.03
CA TYR A 337 21.69 5.99 -1.53
C TYR A 337 21.13 4.88 -2.44
N GLU A 338 21.09 5.10 -3.75
CA GLU A 338 20.55 4.11 -4.69
C GLU A 338 21.41 2.85 -4.76
N LEU A 339 22.73 2.97 -4.67
CA LEU A 339 23.59 1.79 -4.54
C LEU A 339 23.25 1.02 -3.27
N LEU A 340 23.23 1.70 -2.12
CA LEU A 340 22.92 1.08 -0.84
C LEU A 340 21.54 0.41 -0.85
N ASN A 341 20.54 1.08 -1.39
CA ASN A 341 19.20 0.56 -1.58
C ASN A 341 19.20 -0.71 -2.44
N SER A 342 19.93 -0.70 -3.56
CA SER A 342 20.06 -1.84 -4.47
C SER A 342 20.71 -3.05 -3.77
N GLU A 343 21.83 -2.85 -3.07
CA GLU A 343 22.56 -3.94 -2.42
C GLU A 343 21.77 -4.53 -1.24
N VAL A 344 21.15 -3.68 -0.41
CA VAL A 344 20.28 -4.12 0.67
C VAL A 344 19.11 -4.94 0.15
N ARG A 345 18.45 -4.49 -0.93
CA ARG A 345 17.35 -5.22 -1.56
C ARG A 345 17.78 -6.55 -2.15
N LYS A 346 18.90 -6.62 -2.86
CA LYS A 346 19.44 -7.87 -3.39
C LYS A 346 19.72 -8.91 -2.30
N MET A 347 20.16 -8.46 -1.12
CA MET A 347 20.44 -9.34 0.01
C MET A 347 19.18 -9.86 0.70
N LEU A 348 18.13 -9.02 0.79
CA LEU A 348 16.96 -9.29 1.63
C LEU A 348 15.72 -9.77 0.85
N ILE A 349 15.67 -9.51 -0.46
CA ILE A 349 14.57 -9.93 -1.33
C ILE A 349 15.05 -11.10 -2.18
N PRO A 350 14.44 -12.30 -2.03
CA PRO A 350 14.86 -13.52 -2.71
C PRO A 350 14.66 -13.49 -4.23
#